data_8562b6c5cf799dfabbd885c26ea14fa7
#
_entry.id   8562b6c5cf799dfabbd885c26ea14fa7
#
_cell.length_a   1.000
_cell.length_b   1.000
_cell.length_c   1.000
_cell.angle_alpha   90.00
_cell.angle_beta   90.00
_cell.angle_gamma   90.00
#
_symmetry.space_group_name_H-M   'P 1'
#
loop_
_entity.id
_entity.type
_entity.pdbx_description
1 polymer ?
#
loop_
_entity_poly.entity_id
_entity_poly.type
_entity_poly.pdbx_seq_one_letter_code
_entity_poly.pdbx_strand_id
1 'polypeptide(L)'
;QLFGNILKDVIKKGDFEIISQPLDFYGVNIYETKPYSVKGDYLSNTYIGSPRNAMDWPICENALYYSAKFLYDRYKLPIIITENGMPCHDWVHLDGKVHDESRIDFVHRYLNGLKKAAEEGVDVMGYFYWSVMDNFEWSSGYDRRFGLIFVDYRTGERTVKESALWYKKVIESNGEIL
;
A
#
# COMPACT_ATOMS: atom_id res chain seq x y z
N GLN A 1 18.69 10.90 -17.36
CA GLN A 1 19.74 11.94 -17.27
C GLN A 1 19.86 12.57 -15.87
N LEU A 2 18.91 12.40 -14.96
CA LEU A 2 18.91 13.02 -13.61
C LEU A 2 20.14 12.63 -12.75
N PHE A 3 20.75 11.48 -12.97
CA PHE A 3 21.85 10.96 -12.16
C PHE A 3 23.15 10.73 -12.95
N GLY A 4 23.21 11.13 -14.23
CA GLY A 4 24.30 10.77 -15.13
C GLY A 4 25.69 11.18 -14.68
N ASN A 5 25.84 12.30 -13.98
CA ASN A 5 27.13 12.75 -13.45
C ASN A 5 27.45 12.14 -12.05
N ILE A 6 26.44 11.81 -11.25
CA ILE A 6 26.61 11.26 -9.89
C ILE A 6 27.00 9.78 -9.95
N LEU A 7 26.46 9.05 -10.93
CA LEU A 7 26.69 7.61 -11.06
C LEU A 7 27.81 7.23 -12.03
N LYS A 8 28.46 8.21 -12.65
CA LYS A 8 29.45 7.97 -13.70
C LYS A 8 30.60 7.06 -13.29
N ASP A 9 31.03 7.18 -12.04
CA ASP A 9 32.16 6.40 -11.50
C ASP A 9 31.73 5.04 -10.92
N VAL A 10 30.41 4.82 -10.79
CA VAL A 10 29.82 3.62 -10.22
C VAL A 10 29.33 2.66 -11.31
N ILE A 11 28.79 3.21 -12.40
CA ILE A 11 28.25 2.44 -13.54
C ILE A 11 29.39 1.79 -14.31
N LYS A 12 29.30 0.48 -14.46
CA LYS A 12 30.26 -0.33 -15.24
C LYS A 12 29.67 -0.70 -16.61
N LYS A 13 30.56 -1.07 -17.52
CA LYS A 13 30.14 -1.60 -18.82
C LYS A 13 29.35 -2.90 -18.61
N GLY A 14 28.16 -2.97 -19.18
CA GLY A 14 27.25 -4.11 -19.09
C GLY A 14 26.18 -3.99 -18.00
N ASP A 15 26.26 -3.02 -17.09
CA ASP A 15 25.25 -2.87 -16.00
C ASP A 15 23.84 -2.61 -16.58
N PHE A 16 23.74 -1.76 -17.60
CA PHE A 16 22.43 -1.45 -18.20
C PHE A 16 21.82 -2.65 -18.93
N GLU A 17 22.63 -3.49 -19.56
CA GLU A 17 22.18 -4.72 -20.20
C GLU A 17 21.64 -5.72 -19.16
N ILE A 18 22.24 -5.75 -17.96
CA ILE A 18 21.80 -6.62 -16.86
C ILE A 18 20.49 -6.11 -16.26
N ILE A 19 20.41 -4.81 -15.90
CA ILE A 19 19.22 -4.26 -15.24
C ILE A 19 18.03 -4.04 -16.17
N SER A 20 18.24 -4.00 -17.48
CA SER A 20 17.16 -3.83 -18.47
C SER A 20 16.57 -5.17 -18.98
N GLN A 21 16.89 -6.29 -18.33
CA GLN A 21 16.31 -7.57 -18.71
C GLN A 21 14.77 -7.52 -18.63
N PRO A 22 14.06 -8.23 -19.52
CA PRO A 22 12.59 -8.30 -19.48
C PRO A 22 12.10 -8.80 -18.12
N LEU A 23 11.01 -8.19 -17.65
CA LEU A 23 10.31 -8.57 -16.42
C LEU A 23 8.97 -9.22 -16.77
N ASP A 24 8.52 -10.16 -15.93
CA ASP A 24 7.22 -10.82 -16.09
C ASP A 24 6.08 -9.94 -15.57
N PHE A 25 6.34 -9.09 -14.58
CA PHE A 25 5.38 -8.17 -13.99
C PHE A 25 6.10 -6.96 -13.35
N TYR A 26 5.34 -5.94 -12.98
CA TYR A 26 5.82 -4.80 -12.22
C TYR A 26 5.24 -4.84 -10.79
N GLY A 27 6.08 -5.18 -9.81
CA GLY A 27 5.73 -5.17 -8.38
C GLY A 27 5.96 -3.79 -7.76
N VAL A 28 4.98 -3.29 -6.99
CA VAL A 28 5.08 -1.95 -6.40
C VAL A 28 4.40 -1.83 -5.04
N ASN A 29 5.08 -1.12 -4.12
CA ASN A 29 4.53 -0.73 -2.82
C ASN A 29 3.90 0.65 -2.94
N ILE A 30 2.61 0.78 -2.59
CA ILE A 30 1.87 2.04 -2.70
C ILE A 30 1.05 2.25 -1.43
N TYR A 31 1.28 3.36 -0.72
CA TYR A 31 0.56 3.72 0.51
C TYR A 31 -0.16 5.06 0.41
N GLU A 32 0.47 6.04 -0.22
CA GLU A 32 -0.06 7.39 -0.38
C GLU A 32 0.28 7.97 -1.75
N THR A 33 -0.30 9.11 -2.09
CA THR A 33 0.07 9.91 -3.25
C THR A 33 0.47 11.31 -2.83
N LYS A 34 1.38 11.90 -3.60
CA LYS A 34 1.77 13.31 -3.45
C LYS A 34 1.33 14.06 -4.71
N PRO A 35 0.29 14.91 -4.63
CA PRO A 35 -0.19 15.64 -5.79
C PRO A 35 0.78 16.75 -6.16
N TYR A 36 0.97 16.92 -7.46
CA TYR A 36 1.74 18.03 -8.02
C TYR A 36 0.93 18.74 -9.09
N SER A 37 1.13 20.04 -9.24
CA SER A 37 0.58 20.79 -10.37
C SER A 37 1.24 20.37 -11.67
N VAL A 38 0.62 20.69 -12.81
CA VAL A 38 1.22 20.49 -14.14
C VAL A 38 2.56 21.21 -14.27
N LYS A 39 2.77 22.28 -13.51
CA LYS A 39 4.04 23.04 -13.47
C LYS A 39 5.09 22.41 -12.53
N GLY A 40 4.74 21.34 -11.82
CA GLY A 40 5.64 20.64 -10.90
C GLY A 40 5.63 21.16 -9.46
N ASP A 41 4.72 22.10 -9.13
CA ASP A 41 4.57 22.57 -7.75
C ASP A 41 3.85 21.53 -6.90
N TYR A 42 4.36 21.26 -5.70
CA TYR A 42 3.67 20.40 -4.74
C TYR A 42 2.34 21.02 -4.32
N LEU A 43 1.28 20.26 -4.46
CA LEU A 43 -0.05 20.64 -4.00
C LEU A 43 -0.36 19.88 -2.71
N SER A 44 -0.74 20.61 -1.66
CA SER A 44 -1.25 19.91 -0.48
C SER A 44 -2.58 19.25 -0.82
N ASN A 45 -2.64 17.93 -0.66
CA ASN A 45 -3.90 17.17 -0.70
C ASN A 45 -4.59 17.14 0.67
N THR A 46 -4.08 17.90 1.63
CA THR A 46 -4.60 17.94 2.98
C THR A 46 -5.21 19.30 3.28
N TYR A 47 -6.35 19.29 3.94
CA TYR A 47 -7.01 20.44 4.53
C TYR A 47 -7.04 20.28 6.06
N ILE A 48 -7.39 21.32 6.78
CA ILE A 48 -7.50 21.27 8.25
C ILE A 48 -8.53 20.19 8.62
N GLY A 49 -8.10 19.18 9.40
CA GLY A 49 -8.95 18.04 9.78
C GLY A 49 -9.07 16.94 8.71
N SER A 50 -8.24 16.96 7.66
CA SER A 50 -8.22 15.85 6.68
C SER A 50 -7.85 14.53 7.36
N PRO A 51 -8.46 13.39 6.95
CA PRO A 51 -8.17 12.09 7.54
C PRO A 51 -6.71 11.68 7.33
N ARG A 52 -6.12 11.14 8.39
CA ARG A 52 -4.74 10.64 8.41
C ARG A 52 -4.67 9.31 9.15
N ASN A 53 -3.71 8.50 8.78
CA ASN A 53 -3.41 7.28 9.52
C ASN A 53 -2.45 7.55 10.71
N ALA A 54 -2.07 6.51 11.44
CA ALA A 54 -1.19 6.63 12.60
C ALA A 54 0.25 7.08 12.28
N MET A 55 0.65 7.13 11.02
CA MET A 55 1.91 7.69 10.53
C MET A 55 1.77 9.14 10.06
N ASP A 56 0.63 9.78 10.32
CA ASP A 56 0.26 11.10 9.78
C ASP A 56 0.21 11.18 8.26
N TRP A 57 0.16 10.05 7.56
CA TRP A 57 -0.01 10.04 6.12
C TRP A 57 -1.47 10.33 5.77
N PRO A 58 -1.72 11.18 4.78
CA PRO A 58 -3.08 11.45 4.33
C PRO A 58 -3.70 10.21 3.68
N ILE A 59 -5.00 10.02 3.89
CA ILE A 59 -5.77 8.98 3.21
C ILE A 59 -6.03 9.43 1.77
N CYS A 60 -5.55 8.68 0.80
CA CYS A 60 -5.60 8.97 -0.63
C CYS A 60 -6.26 7.81 -1.39
N GLU A 61 -7.58 7.72 -1.36
CA GLU A 61 -8.36 6.60 -1.92
C GLU A 61 -8.07 6.27 -3.39
N ASN A 62 -7.64 7.28 -4.16
CA ASN A 62 -7.28 7.11 -5.57
C ASN A 62 -5.81 6.70 -5.79
N ALA A 63 -5.04 6.43 -4.73
CA ALA A 63 -3.62 6.12 -4.84
C ALA A 63 -3.37 4.90 -5.73
N LEU A 64 -4.07 3.79 -5.47
CA LEU A 64 -3.90 2.57 -6.27
C LEU A 64 -4.40 2.72 -7.70
N TYR A 65 -5.50 3.47 -7.89
CA TYR A 65 -6.05 3.71 -9.23
C TYR A 65 -5.05 4.42 -10.14
N TYR A 66 -4.59 5.60 -9.75
CA TYR A 66 -3.68 6.38 -10.60
C TYR A 66 -2.29 5.75 -10.72
N SER A 67 -1.76 5.16 -9.66
CA SER A 67 -0.45 4.52 -9.72
C SER A 67 -0.45 3.29 -10.61
N ALA A 68 -1.48 2.43 -10.52
CA ALA A 68 -1.59 1.26 -11.38
C ALA A 68 -1.72 1.66 -12.86
N LYS A 69 -2.57 2.65 -13.17
CA LYS A 69 -2.71 3.16 -14.55
C LYS A 69 -1.42 3.76 -15.08
N PHE A 70 -0.76 4.62 -14.31
CA PHE A 70 0.49 5.26 -14.71
C PHE A 70 1.59 4.23 -15.01
N LEU A 71 1.76 3.23 -14.12
CA LEU A 71 2.78 2.21 -14.28
C LEU A 71 2.47 1.28 -15.46
N TYR A 72 1.22 0.87 -15.60
CA TYR A 72 0.80 0.05 -16.72
C TYR A 72 0.94 0.77 -18.06
N ASP A 73 0.54 2.05 -18.13
CA ASP A 73 0.70 2.85 -19.35
C ASP A 73 2.16 3.03 -19.75
N ARG A 74 3.04 3.15 -18.77
CA ARG A 74 4.47 3.36 -19.00
C ARG A 74 5.21 2.08 -19.37
N TYR A 75 4.95 0.97 -18.69
CA TYR A 75 5.75 -0.25 -18.80
C TYR A 75 5.07 -1.37 -19.59
N LYS A 76 3.75 -1.33 -19.70
CA LYS A 76 2.92 -2.36 -20.38
C LYS A 76 3.17 -3.76 -19.81
N LEU A 77 3.44 -3.85 -18.52
CA LEU A 77 3.60 -5.08 -17.76
C LEU A 77 2.44 -5.26 -16.79
N PRO A 78 2.05 -6.51 -16.50
CA PRO A 78 1.08 -6.78 -15.44
C PRO A 78 1.51 -6.12 -14.12
N ILE A 79 0.56 -5.62 -13.34
CA ILE A 79 0.82 -4.90 -12.09
C ILE A 79 0.49 -5.80 -10.90
N ILE A 80 1.42 -5.88 -9.95
CA ILE A 80 1.18 -6.47 -8.62
C ILE A 80 1.39 -5.38 -7.58
N ILE A 81 0.38 -5.12 -6.76
CA ILE A 81 0.55 -4.32 -5.55
C ILE A 81 1.19 -5.22 -4.51
N THR A 82 2.49 -5.07 -4.31
CA THR A 82 3.28 -5.89 -3.39
C THR A 82 3.13 -5.47 -1.93
N GLU A 83 2.77 -4.20 -1.69
CA GLU A 83 2.36 -3.73 -0.38
C GLU A 83 1.39 -2.55 -0.49
N ASN A 84 0.33 -2.62 0.30
CA ASN A 84 -0.55 -1.53 0.66
C ASN A 84 -1.19 -1.84 2.01
N GLY A 85 -1.39 -0.86 2.87
CA GLY A 85 -1.97 -1.05 4.19
C GLY A 85 -2.04 0.24 4.97
N MET A 86 -2.65 0.18 6.14
CA MET A 86 -2.82 1.34 7.01
C MET A 86 -2.43 1.01 8.44
N PRO A 87 -1.51 1.77 9.06
CA PRO A 87 -1.23 1.63 10.48
C PRO A 87 -2.33 2.31 11.30
N CYS A 88 -2.74 1.64 12.37
CA CYS A 88 -3.70 2.16 13.36
C CYS A 88 -3.12 2.11 14.76
N HIS A 89 -3.80 2.77 15.71
CA HIS A 89 -3.59 2.63 17.14
C HIS A 89 -4.54 1.56 17.67
N ASP A 90 -4.16 0.31 17.49
CA ASP A 90 -5.00 -0.83 17.87
C ASP A 90 -4.73 -1.30 19.30
N TRP A 91 -5.76 -1.77 19.99
CA TRP A 91 -5.67 -2.46 21.26
C TRP A 91 -6.79 -3.50 21.39
N VAL A 92 -6.63 -4.42 22.30
CA VAL A 92 -7.69 -5.40 22.62
C VAL A 92 -8.72 -4.73 23.53
N HIS A 93 -9.96 -4.69 23.10
CA HIS A 93 -11.10 -4.11 23.83
C HIS A 93 -11.57 -5.04 24.95
N LEU A 94 -12.50 -4.56 25.81
CA LEU A 94 -13.04 -5.32 26.95
C LEU A 94 -13.77 -6.60 26.53
N ASP A 95 -14.24 -6.68 25.31
CA ASP A 95 -14.87 -7.87 24.73
C ASP A 95 -13.86 -8.88 24.16
N GLY A 96 -12.56 -8.62 24.32
CA GLY A 96 -11.47 -9.47 23.83
C GLY A 96 -11.17 -9.34 22.33
N LYS A 97 -11.77 -8.37 21.65
CA LYS A 97 -11.57 -8.15 20.21
C LYS A 97 -10.74 -6.90 19.92
N VAL A 98 -10.28 -6.79 18.69
CA VAL A 98 -9.68 -5.58 18.13
C VAL A 98 -10.58 -5.04 17.04
N HIS A 99 -11.22 -3.90 17.33
CA HIS A 99 -12.12 -3.19 16.44
C HIS A 99 -11.32 -2.18 15.62
N ASP A 100 -11.17 -2.44 14.34
CA ASP A 100 -10.34 -1.65 13.43
C ASP A 100 -11.07 -1.29 12.12
N GLU A 101 -12.29 -0.79 12.25
CA GLU A 101 -13.19 -0.41 11.14
C GLU A 101 -12.55 0.62 10.21
N SER A 102 -11.71 1.51 10.74
CA SER A 102 -10.99 2.49 9.90
C SER A 102 -10.02 1.82 8.93
N ARG A 103 -9.44 0.68 9.32
CA ARG A 103 -8.61 -0.13 8.42
C ARG A 103 -9.45 -0.81 7.36
N ILE A 104 -10.64 -1.31 7.70
CA ILE A 104 -11.59 -1.87 6.74
C ILE A 104 -11.98 -0.82 5.71
N ASP A 105 -12.40 0.38 6.15
CA ASP A 105 -12.77 1.48 5.26
C ASP A 105 -11.61 1.87 4.33
N PHE A 106 -10.40 1.97 4.86
CA PHE A 106 -9.21 2.27 4.07
C PHE A 106 -8.99 1.22 2.97
N VAL A 107 -8.90 -0.06 3.34
CA VAL A 107 -8.62 -1.15 2.37
C VAL A 107 -9.72 -1.23 1.32
N HIS A 108 -10.99 -1.09 1.75
CA HIS A 108 -12.14 -1.10 0.85
C HIS A 108 -12.05 0.01 -0.21
N ARG A 109 -11.76 1.25 0.19
CA ARG A 109 -11.58 2.40 -0.74
C ARG A 109 -10.45 2.15 -1.73
N TYR A 110 -9.30 1.70 -1.23
CA TYR A 110 -8.12 1.47 -2.06
C TYR A 110 -8.31 0.32 -3.04
N LEU A 111 -8.92 -0.78 -2.61
CA LEU A 111 -9.26 -1.90 -3.49
C LEU A 111 -10.30 -1.52 -4.56
N ASN A 112 -11.29 -0.70 -4.23
CA ASN A 112 -12.22 -0.16 -5.23
C ASN A 112 -11.50 0.67 -6.30
N GLY A 113 -10.51 1.46 -5.89
CA GLY A 113 -9.66 2.19 -6.85
C GLY A 113 -8.88 1.25 -7.77
N LEU A 114 -8.31 0.18 -7.23
CA LEU A 114 -7.59 -0.83 -8.00
C LEU A 114 -8.52 -1.61 -8.94
N LYS A 115 -9.70 -2.02 -8.45
CA LYS A 115 -10.74 -2.69 -9.24
C LYS A 115 -11.16 -1.83 -10.44
N LYS A 116 -11.41 -0.54 -10.20
CA LYS A 116 -11.71 0.40 -11.27
C LYS A 116 -10.59 0.49 -12.32
N ALA A 117 -9.32 0.51 -11.90
CA ALA A 117 -8.19 0.48 -12.84
C ALA A 117 -8.20 -0.79 -13.70
N ALA A 118 -8.48 -1.95 -13.09
CA ALA A 118 -8.61 -3.22 -13.81
C ALA A 118 -9.78 -3.22 -14.81
N GLU A 119 -10.95 -2.71 -14.42
CA GLU A 119 -12.11 -2.55 -15.29
C GLU A 119 -11.82 -1.62 -16.48
N GLU A 120 -10.91 -0.67 -16.33
CA GLU A 120 -10.45 0.22 -17.38
C GLU A 120 -9.26 -0.33 -18.19
N GLY A 121 -8.92 -1.62 -18.03
CA GLY A 121 -7.97 -2.35 -18.87
C GLY A 121 -6.54 -2.44 -18.32
N VAL A 122 -6.29 -2.09 -17.06
CA VAL A 122 -5.01 -2.39 -16.42
C VAL A 122 -4.95 -3.87 -16.08
N ASP A 123 -3.90 -4.56 -16.50
CA ASP A 123 -3.66 -5.96 -16.13
C ASP A 123 -3.18 -6.05 -14.68
N VAL A 124 -4.11 -6.22 -13.74
CA VAL A 124 -3.84 -6.34 -12.31
C VAL A 124 -3.75 -7.84 -11.95
N MET A 125 -2.53 -8.32 -11.68
CA MET A 125 -2.28 -9.72 -11.32
C MET A 125 -2.53 -10.02 -9.83
N GLY A 126 -2.39 -9.02 -8.94
CA GLY A 126 -2.52 -9.30 -7.51
C GLY A 126 -2.38 -8.08 -6.61
N TYR A 127 -2.81 -8.30 -5.37
CA TYR A 127 -2.72 -7.34 -4.29
C TYR A 127 -2.31 -8.05 -2.99
N PHE A 128 -1.30 -7.54 -2.31
CA PHE A 128 -0.83 -8.01 -1.02
C PHE A 128 -0.99 -6.91 0.03
N TYR A 129 -1.72 -7.25 1.08
CA TYR A 129 -1.89 -6.35 2.21
C TYR A 129 -0.63 -6.35 3.09
N TRP A 130 -0.15 -5.17 3.47
CA TRP A 130 0.89 -5.00 4.48
C TRP A 130 0.26 -4.63 5.82
N SER A 131 0.32 -5.50 6.82
CA SER A 131 1.01 -6.78 6.93
C SER A 131 0.09 -7.84 7.56
N VAL A 132 0.50 -9.11 7.53
CA VAL A 132 -0.30 -10.19 8.15
C VAL A 132 -0.44 -10.00 9.65
N MET A 133 0.64 -9.62 10.34
CA MET A 133 0.61 -9.37 11.78
C MET A 133 1.40 -8.12 12.15
N ASP A 134 1.07 -7.51 13.29
CA ASP A 134 1.84 -6.39 13.81
C ASP A 134 3.31 -6.78 13.97
N ASN A 135 4.21 -5.89 13.56
CA ASN A 135 5.63 -6.15 13.54
C ASN A 135 6.45 -4.87 13.79
N PHE A 136 7.76 -4.98 13.66
CA PHE A 136 8.69 -3.85 13.76
C PHE A 136 8.60 -2.96 12.53
N GLU A 137 8.23 -1.68 12.74
CA GLU A 137 8.05 -0.68 11.69
C GLU A 137 9.21 0.32 11.67
N TRP A 138 10.37 -0.12 11.21
CA TRP A 138 11.58 0.71 11.02
C TRP A 138 11.81 1.72 12.17
N SER A 139 11.92 3.01 11.87
CA SER A 139 12.14 4.07 12.85
C SER A 139 10.99 4.28 13.84
N SER A 140 9.81 3.76 13.56
CA SER A 140 8.65 3.79 14.46
C SER A 140 8.63 2.62 15.46
N GLY A 141 9.58 1.68 15.35
CA GLY A 141 9.65 0.53 16.24
C GLY A 141 8.37 -0.30 16.22
N TYR A 142 7.78 -0.53 17.39
CA TYR A 142 6.54 -1.30 17.57
C TYR A 142 5.30 -0.43 17.78
N ASP A 143 5.40 0.89 17.60
CA ASP A 143 4.30 1.83 17.90
C ASP A 143 3.25 1.89 16.80
N ARG A 144 3.57 1.45 15.60
CA ARG A 144 2.69 1.53 14.43
C ARG A 144 2.24 0.13 14.03
N ARG A 145 0.93 -0.10 14.08
CA ARG A 145 0.33 -1.44 13.89
C ARG A 145 -0.32 -1.56 12.54
N PHE A 146 0.39 -2.17 11.59
CA PHE A 146 -0.13 -2.45 10.24
C PHE A 146 -0.86 -3.79 10.14
N GLY A 147 -0.63 -4.70 11.09
CA GLY A 147 -1.07 -6.08 10.99
C GLY A 147 -2.59 -6.25 10.90
N LEU A 148 -3.02 -7.30 10.23
CA LEU A 148 -4.37 -7.87 10.33
C LEU A 148 -4.54 -8.71 11.62
N ILE A 149 -3.43 -9.07 12.23
CA ILE A 149 -3.36 -9.76 13.52
C ILE A 149 -2.65 -8.86 14.52
N PHE A 150 -3.32 -8.55 15.62
CA PHE A 150 -2.73 -7.86 16.75
C PHE A 150 -1.75 -8.78 17.48
N VAL A 151 -0.58 -8.24 17.85
CA VAL A 151 0.42 -8.93 18.64
C VAL A 151 0.63 -8.18 19.96
N ASP A 152 0.38 -8.81 21.10
CA ASP A 152 0.86 -8.30 22.38
C ASP A 152 2.38 -8.55 22.46
N TYR A 153 3.16 -7.50 22.28
CA TYR A 153 4.62 -7.63 22.25
C TYR A 153 5.26 -8.04 23.57
N ARG A 154 4.52 -8.05 24.68
CA ARG A 154 5.01 -8.49 26.00
C ARG A 154 4.86 -10.00 26.17
N THR A 155 3.78 -10.58 25.62
CA THR A 155 3.43 -12.00 25.80
C THR A 155 3.61 -12.82 24.52
N GLY A 156 3.58 -12.18 23.35
CA GLY A 156 3.53 -12.83 22.05
C GLY A 156 2.15 -13.36 21.67
N GLU A 157 1.11 -13.10 22.49
CA GLU A 157 -0.26 -13.47 22.15
C GLU A 157 -0.76 -12.74 20.92
N ARG A 158 -1.59 -13.42 20.15
CA ARG A 158 -2.12 -12.94 18.87
C ARG A 158 -3.63 -12.91 18.88
N THR A 159 -4.21 -11.78 18.50
CA THR A 159 -5.65 -11.58 18.33
C THR A 159 -5.97 -11.20 16.91
N VAL A 160 -6.83 -11.97 16.25
CA VAL A 160 -7.29 -11.67 14.88
C VAL A 160 -8.15 -10.41 14.93
N LYS A 161 -7.83 -9.40 14.10
CA LYS A 161 -8.58 -8.14 14.02
C LYS A 161 -9.82 -8.30 13.13
N GLU A 162 -10.78 -7.40 13.27
CA GLU A 162 -11.99 -7.44 12.43
C GLU A 162 -11.70 -7.23 10.95
N SER A 163 -10.70 -6.41 10.64
CA SER A 163 -10.21 -6.25 9.27
C SER A 163 -9.73 -7.54 8.62
N ALA A 164 -9.11 -8.45 9.38
CA ALA A 164 -8.70 -9.75 8.87
C ALA A 164 -9.90 -10.62 8.46
N LEU A 165 -10.95 -10.63 9.30
CA LEU A 165 -12.18 -11.38 9.01
C LEU A 165 -12.92 -10.82 7.81
N TRP A 166 -12.93 -9.49 7.66
CA TRP A 166 -13.49 -8.83 6.48
C TRP A 166 -12.64 -9.12 5.23
N TYR A 167 -11.33 -8.97 5.31
CA TYR A 167 -10.41 -9.19 4.18
C TYR A 167 -10.43 -10.66 3.70
N LYS A 168 -10.59 -11.62 4.63
CA LYS A 168 -10.83 -13.01 4.27
C LYS A 168 -12.04 -13.15 3.32
N LYS A 169 -13.16 -12.47 3.62
CA LYS A 169 -14.36 -12.51 2.77
C LYS A 169 -14.10 -11.87 1.40
N VAL A 170 -13.32 -10.80 1.34
CA VAL A 170 -12.90 -10.18 0.06
C VAL A 170 -12.14 -11.19 -0.79
N ILE A 171 -11.20 -11.91 -0.19
CA ILE A 171 -10.42 -12.95 -0.89
C ILE A 171 -11.33 -14.09 -1.36
N GLU A 172 -12.18 -14.62 -0.47
CA GLU A 172 -13.08 -15.73 -0.77
C GLU A 172 -14.09 -15.41 -1.88
N SER A 173 -14.51 -14.14 -1.99
CA SER A 173 -15.39 -13.64 -3.05
C SER A 173 -14.65 -13.18 -4.31
N ASN A 174 -13.32 -13.28 -4.36
CA ASN A 174 -12.50 -12.70 -5.42
C ASN A 174 -12.83 -11.23 -5.69
N GLY A 175 -13.08 -10.46 -4.63
CA GLY A 175 -13.39 -9.03 -4.70
C GLY A 175 -14.83 -8.68 -5.13
N GLU A 176 -15.74 -9.66 -5.22
CA GLU A 176 -17.14 -9.37 -5.57
C GLU A 176 -17.87 -8.53 -4.52
N ILE A 177 -17.47 -8.63 -3.25
CA ILE A 177 -18.07 -7.86 -2.15
C ILE A 177 -17.51 -6.44 -1.97
N LEU A 178 -16.63 -5.98 -2.84
CA LEU A 178 -16.05 -4.64 -2.86
C LEU A 178 -17.04 -3.61 -3.43
#